data_2d3f1d177a64ebe23711f082f357d4cb
#
_entry.id   2d3f1d177a64ebe23711f082f357d4cb
#
_cell.length_a   1.000
_cell.length_b   1.000
_cell.length_c   1.000
_cell.angle_alpha   90.00
_cell.angle_beta   90.00
_cell.angle_gamma   90.00
#
_symmetry.space_group_name_H-M   'P 1'
#
loop_
_entity.id
_entity.type
_entity.pdbx_description
1 polymer ?
#
loop_
_entity_poly.entity_id
_entity_poly.type
_entity_poly.pdbx_seq_one_letter_code
_entity_poly.pdbx_strand_id
1 'polypeptide(L)'
;MTQPKFIITMDGYFRLGMVHMHSDLLKPGDQCIGGGYYQFDYASNRIILDRSSYDFGKPKWHLLDTLKVPSVYKGLKLVYKYDDNFHDDLNVGEEIKIEYYD
;
A
#
# COMPACT_ATOMS: atom_id res chain seq x y z
N MET A 1 1.36 -18.80 8.67
CA MET A 1 1.21 -17.65 9.60
C MET A 1 0.76 -16.43 8.83
N THR A 2 -0.21 -15.70 9.33
CA THR A 2 -0.65 -14.46 8.70
C THR A 2 0.30 -13.32 9.02
N GLN A 3 0.40 -12.38 8.10
CA GLN A 3 1.22 -11.17 8.25
C GLN A 3 0.45 -9.96 7.70
N PRO A 4 0.78 -8.75 8.17
CA PRO A 4 0.15 -7.53 7.67
C PRO A 4 0.68 -7.21 6.27
N LYS A 5 -0.12 -7.50 5.27
CA LYS A 5 0.24 -7.34 3.86
C LYS A 5 -0.69 -6.36 3.16
N PHE A 6 -0.17 -5.68 2.16
CA PHE A 6 -0.98 -4.83 1.30
C PHE A 6 -0.73 -5.18 -0.16
N ILE A 7 -1.71 -4.86 -0.99
CA ILE A 7 -1.59 -4.90 -2.44
C ILE A 7 -2.20 -3.64 -3.06
N ILE A 8 -1.79 -3.35 -4.29
CA ILE A 8 -2.40 -2.33 -5.12
C ILE A 8 -2.77 -2.98 -6.43
N THR A 9 -4.04 -2.86 -6.79
CA THR A 9 -4.52 -3.42 -8.06
C THR A 9 -4.19 -2.48 -9.22
N MET A 10 -4.28 -3.01 -10.45
CA MET A 10 -4.11 -2.21 -11.65
C MET A 10 -5.13 -1.09 -11.76
N ASP A 11 -6.32 -1.25 -11.17
CA ASP A 11 -7.36 -0.22 -11.11
C ASP A 11 -7.14 0.79 -9.98
N GLY A 12 -6.06 0.65 -9.22
CA GLY A 12 -5.70 1.61 -8.18
C GLY A 12 -6.24 1.33 -6.79
N TYR A 13 -6.89 0.19 -6.58
CA TYR A 13 -7.38 -0.15 -5.25
C TYR A 13 -6.26 -0.56 -4.33
N PHE A 14 -6.16 0.12 -3.21
CA PHE A 14 -5.26 -0.21 -2.11
C PHE A 14 -6.03 -1.08 -1.13
N ARG A 15 -5.51 -2.29 -0.88
CA ARG A 15 -6.11 -3.22 0.08
C ARG A 15 -5.06 -3.72 1.05
N LEU A 16 -5.45 -3.85 2.30
CA LEU A 16 -4.57 -4.39 3.32
C LEU A 16 -5.32 -5.36 4.22
N GLY A 17 -4.58 -6.24 4.87
CA GLY A 17 -5.13 -7.22 5.78
C GLY A 17 -4.08 -8.15 6.35
N MET A 18 -4.46 -8.88 7.38
CA MET A 18 -3.65 -9.94 7.96
C MET A 18 -3.92 -11.23 7.18
N VAL A 19 -3.03 -11.57 6.29
CA VAL A 19 -3.22 -12.69 5.36
C VAL A 19 -1.96 -13.55 5.25
N HIS A 20 -2.12 -14.78 4.77
CA HIS A 20 -0.99 -15.66 4.49
C HIS A 20 -0.24 -15.24 3.23
N MET A 21 -0.97 -14.93 2.16
CA MET A 21 -0.41 -14.58 0.87
C MET A 21 -0.98 -13.24 0.39
N HIS A 22 -0.17 -12.48 -0.33
CA HIS A 22 -0.65 -11.23 -0.93
C HIS A 22 -1.87 -11.45 -1.83
N SER A 23 -1.89 -12.59 -2.53
CA SER A 23 -3.00 -12.93 -3.42
C SER A 23 -4.34 -13.10 -2.70
N ASP A 24 -4.34 -13.32 -1.39
CA ASP A 24 -5.57 -13.39 -0.59
C ASP A 24 -6.32 -12.04 -0.57
N LEU A 25 -5.64 -10.96 -0.91
CA LEU A 25 -6.24 -9.62 -0.97
C LEU A 25 -6.79 -9.28 -2.37
N LEU A 26 -6.59 -10.17 -3.34
CA LEU A 26 -7.07 -9.97 -4.70
C LEU A 26 -8.45 -10.60 -4.88
N LYS A 27 -9.31 -9.92 -5.62
CA LYS A 27 -10.58 -10.46 -6.07
C LYS A 27 -10.40 -11.14 -7.43
N PRO A 28 -11.33 -12.05 -7.83
CA PRO A 28 -11.26 -12.66 -9.16
C PRO A 28 -11.14 -11.59 -10.26
N GLY A 29 -10.18 -11.77 -11.15
CA GLY A 29 -9.94 -10.84 -12.25
C GLY A 29 -9.02 -9.67 -11.93
N ASP A 30 -8.68 -9.46 -10.67
CA ASP A 30 -7.75 -8.39 -10.29
C ASP A 30 -6.34 -8.70 -10.76
N GLN A 31 -5.67 -7.66 -11.25
CA GLN A 31 -4.24 -7.67 -11.50
C GLN A 31 -3.55 -6.78 -10.48
N CYS A 32 -2.40 -7.22 -10.00
CA CYS A 32 -1.64 -6.52 -8.97
C CYS A 32 -0.46 -5.77 -9.61
N ILE A 33 -0.28 -4.51 -9.26
CA ILE A 33 0.87 -3.72 -9.71
C ILE A 33 1.88 -3.47 -8.61
N GLY A 34 1.59 -3.84 -7.39
CA GLY A 34 2.51 -3.69 -6.28
C GLY A 34 1.95 -4.25 -5.00
N GLY A 35 2.81 -4.40 -4.02
CA GLY A 35 2.42 -4.90 -2.71
C GLY A 35 3.59 -4.94 -1.76
N GLY A 36 3.33 -5.33 -0.54
CA GLY A 36 4.34 -5.43 0.49
C GLY A 36 3.71 -5.64 1.84
N TYR A 37 4.32 -5.04 2.84
CA TYR A 37 3.89 -5.13 4.23
C TYR A 37 3.47 -3.76 4.74
N TYR A 38 2.61 -3.72 5.75
CA TYR A 38 2.19 -2.47 6.35
C TYR A 38 2.32 -2.53 7.85
N GLN A 39 2.36 -1.35 8.45
CA GLN A 39 2.34 -1.17 9.90
C GLN A 39 1.60 0.12 10.20
N PHE A 40 0.68 0.07 11.18
CA PHE A 40 0.04 1.28 11.67
C PHE A 40 0.95 1.99 12.67
N ASP A 41 1.10 3.29 12.48
CA ASP A 41 1.75 4.17 13.43
C ASP A 41 0.73 5.24 13.86
N TYR A 42 -0.08 4.89 14.83
CA TYR A 42 -1.16 5.77 15.29
C TYR A 42 -0.64 7.03 15.98
N ALA A 43 0.52 6.94 16.62
CA ALA A 43 1.11 8.11 17.28
C ALA A 43 1.41 9.24 16.30
N SER A 44 1.76 8.89 15.06
CA SER A 44 2.08 9.86 14.01
C SER A 44 1.01 9.93 12.93
N ASN A 45 -0.12 9.25 13.09
CA ASN A 45 -1.21 9.20 12.12
C ASN A 45 -0.75 8.73 10.75
N ARG A 46 -0.03 7.60 10.71
CA ARG A 46 0.53 7.05 9.48
C ARG A 46 0.22 5.57 9.32
N ILE A 47 0.12 5.15 8.06
CA ILE A 47 0.28 3.75 7.69
C ILE A 47 1.62 3.66 6.97
N ILE A 48 2.54 2.89 7.53
CA ILE A 48 3.87 2.71 6.98
C ILE A 48 3.87 1.49 6.08
N LEU A 49 4.26 1.68 4.83
CA LEU A 49 4.32 0.64 3.81
C LEU A 49 5.76 0.28 3.52
N ASP A 50 6.03 -1.02 3.48
CA ASP A 50 7.33 -1.57 3.09
C ASP A 50 7.16 -2.46 1.87
N ARG A 51 8.20 -2.58 1.07
CA ARG A 51 8.15 -3.49 -0.06
C ARG A 51 8.23 -4.95 0.42
N SER A 52 7.60 -5.85 -0.34
CA SER A 52 7.80 -7.28 -0.16
C SER A 52 9.15 -7.69 -0.77
N SER A 53 9.87 -8.55 -0.05
CA SER A 53 11.20 -9.00 -0.50
C SER A 53 11.14 -9.95 -1.69
N TYR A 54 10.00 -10.65 -1.89
CA TYR A 54 9.93 -11.78 -2.82
C TYR A 54 8.86 -11.62 -3.90
N ASP A 55 7.68 -11.12 -3.56
CA ASP A 55 6.54 -11.21 -4.45
C ASP A 55 6.34 -9.96 -5.30
N PHE A 56 6.59 -8.79 -4.73
CA PHE A 56 6.32 -7.52 -5.38
C PHE A 56 7.46 -6.56 -5.08
N GLY A 57 7.87 -5.83 -6.08
CA GLY A 57 8.82 -4.74 -5.90
C GLY A 57 8.13 -3.48 -5.41
N LYS A 58 8.86 -2.36 -5.48
CA LYS A 58 8.30 -1.05 -5.19
C LYS A 58 7.06 -0.80 -6.05
N PRO A 59 5.94 -0.34 -5.46
CA PRO A 59 4.75 -0.03 -6.25
C PRO A 59 5.04 1.02 -7.32
N LYS A 60 4.47 0.80 -8.49
CA LYS A 60 4.66 1.70 -9.64
C LYS A 60 3.57 2.76 -9.65
N TRP A 61 3.66 3.71 -8.73
CA TRP A 61 2.66 4.77 -8.54
C TRP A 61 2.33 5.50 -9.85
N HIS A 62 3.34 5.72 -10.68
CA HIS A 62 3.19 6.49 -11.93
C HIS A 62 2.29 5.80 -12.97
N LEU A 63 1.95 4.54 -12.79
CA LEU A 63 1.02 3.84 -13.68
C LEU A 63 -0.45 4.10 -13.32
N LEU A 64 -0.69 4.80 -12.22
CA LEU A 64 -2.02 5.07 -11.72
C LEU A 64 -2.33 6.56 -11.79
N ASP A 65 -3.57 6.91 -12.10
CA ASP A 65 -4.06 8.28 -11.96
C ASP A 65 -4.42 8.59 -10.52
N THR A 66 -4.98 7.61 -9.83
CA THR A 66 -5.50 7.79 -8.47
C THR A 66 -5.32 6.49 -7.69
N LEU A 67 -4.96 6.63 -6.42
CA LEU A 67 -4.96 5.51 -5.47
C LEU A 67 -6.27 5.56 -4.68
N LYS A 68 -7.02 4.46 -4.71
CA LYS A 68 -8.31 4.33 -4.02
C LYS A 68 -8.09 3.62 -2.70
N VAL A 69 -8.34 4.35 -1.61
CA VAL A 69 -8.06 3.89 -0.24
C VAL A 69 -9.37 3.76 0.52
N PRO A 70 -9.58 2.69 1.29
CA PRO A 70 -10.78 2.57 2.13
C PRO A 70 -10.94 3.79 3.04
N SER A 71 -12.14 4.33 3.13
CA SER A 71 -12.41 5.56 3.88
C SER A 71 -12.13 5.42 5.37
N VAL A 72 -12.12 4.20 5.89
CA VAL A 72 -11.77 3.93 7.29
C VAL A 72 -10.35 4.40 7.63
N TYR A 73 -9.49 4.52 6.62
CA TYR A 73 -8.10 4.99 6.81
C TYR A 73 -7.95 6.49 6.54
N LYS A 74 -9.03 7.19 6.30
CA LYS A 74 -8.99 8.64 6.09
C LYS A 74 -8.44 9.31 7.35
N GLY A 75 -7.48 10.21 7.16
CA GLY A 75 -6.78 10.84 8.28
C GLY A 75 -5.42 10.22 8.60
N LEU A 76 -5.13 9.05 8.04
CA LEU A 76 -3.81 8.43 8.14
C LEU A 76 -3.04 8.70 6.85
N LYS A 77 -1.79 9.13 6.98
CA LYS A 77 -0.91 9.31 5.82
C LYS A 77 -0.30 7.98 5.42
N LEU A 78 -0.32 7.70 4.13
CA LEU A 78 0.39 6.55 3.58
C LEU A 78 1.83 6.95 3.34
N VAL A 79 2.75 6.29 4.02
CA VAL A 79 4.18 6.56 3.92
C VAL A 79 4.87 5.29 3.44
N TYR A 80 5.59 5.38 2.33
CA TYR A 80 6.34 4.27 1.79
C TYR A 80 7.79 4.37 2.21
N LYS A 81 8.30 3.36 2.90
CA LYS A 81 9.70 3.28 3.26
C LYS A 81 10.50 2.72 2.09
N TYR A 82 11.41 3.53 1.59
CA TYR A 82 12.45 3.03 0.72
C TYR A 82 13.46 2.20 1.53
N ASP A 83 14.53 1.86 0.91
CA ASP A 83 15.61 1.10 1.50
C ASP A 83 16.16 1.78 2.77
N ASP A 84 16.56 1.00 3.75
CA ASP A 84 16.97 1.44 5.08
C ASP A 84 18.14 2.42 5.11
N ASN A 85 18.82 2.68 4.01
CA ASN A 85 20.13 3.27 4.12
C ASN A 85 20.26 4.73 3.70
N PHE A 86 19.43 5.30 2.80
CA PHE A 86 19.75 6.62 2.30
C PHE A 86 18.59 7.44 1.73
N HIS A 87 17.37 6.97 1.86
CA HIS A 87 16.25 7.69 1.26
C HIS A 87 15.23 8.08 2.32
N ASP A 88 14.75 9.31 2.21
CA ASP A 88 13.65 9.77 3.03
C ASP A 88 12.38 8.97 2.69
N ASP A 89 11.54 8.76 3.67
CA ASP A 89 10.24 8.12 3.48
C ASP A 89 9.42 8.93 2.47
N LEU A 90 8.75 8.22 1.57
CA LEU A 90 7.89 8.84 0.59
C LEU A 90 6.48 9.02 1.13
N ASN A 91 5.97 10.24 1.14
CA ASN A 91 4.54 10.49 1.35
C ASN A 91 3.81 10.16 0.04
N VAL A 92 3.06 9.07 0.03
CA VAL A 92 2.40 8.58 -1.19
C VAL A 92 1.45 9.61 -1.78
N GLY A 93 0.79 10.41 -0.93
CA GLY A 93 -0.12 11.46 -1.39
C GLY A 93 0.56 12.61 -2.14
N GLU A 94 1.88 12.73 -2.06
CA GLU A 94 2.64 13.70 -2.86
C GLU A 94 2.96 13.18 -4.25
N GLU A 95 2.95 11.85 -4.42
CA GLU A 95 3.23 11.21 -5.71
C GLU A 95 1.96 10.95 -6.52
N ILE A 96 0.85 10.65 -5.86
CA ILE A 96 -0.40 10.27 -6.51
C ILE A 96 -1.59 10.80 -5.72
N LYS A 97 -2.64 11.19 -6.44
CA LYS A 97 -3.89 11.61 -5.81
C LYS A 97 -4.53 10.43 -5.08
N ILE A 98 -4.98 10.67 -3.85
CA ILE A 98 -5.67 9.66 -3.06
C ILE A 98 -7.17 9.98 -3.05
N GLU A 99 -8.00 8.99 -3.39
CA GLU A 99 -9.44 9.01 -3.22
C GLU A 99 -9.85 7.98 -2.19
N TYR A 100 -10.84 8.33 -1.38
CA TYR A 100 -11.35 7.41 -0.37
C TYR A 100 -12.68 6.83 -0.81
N TYR A 101 -12.88 5.54 -0.56
CA TYR A 101 -14.12 4.85 -0.89
C TYR A 101 -14.64 4.07 0.32
N ASP A 102 -15.95 3.85 0.35
CA ASP A 102 -16.61 3.07 1.42
C ASP A 102 -16.69 1.58 1.11
#